data_f53e42741aeb2bbf08a85ef321914344
#
_entry.id   f53e42741aeb2bbf08a85ef321914344
#
_cell.length_a   1.000
_cell.length_b   1.000
_cell.length_c   1.000
_cell.angle_alpha   90.00
_cell.angle_beta   90.00
_cell.angle_gamma   90.00
#
_symmetry.space_group_name_H-M   'P 1'
#
loop_
_entity.id
_entity.type
_entity.pdbx_description
1 polymer ?
#
loop_
_entity_poly.entity_id
_entity_poly.type
_entity_poly.pdbx_seq_one_letter_code
_entity_poly.pdbx_strand_id
1 'polypeptide(L)'
;MEKAKVYYCDMHTGRMNLPEKLKFLMKKAGFEEIDFKNKYTAIKVHFGEPGNLAFLRPNYAKAVADYVKELGGKAFVTDCNTLYVGGRKNALDHLDSAYSNGYNPFQTGVHTIIADGLKGTDEEIVPINGEYVKEAKIGQAIMDADIIISLNHFKGHELTGFGGALKNLGMGCGSRAGKMEMHSAGKPVVEQDKCIGCGQCIKICAHNGTSITDHKASIDHDKCVGCGRCIGVCPKDAIVASMDEANDILNYKIAEYTKAVV
;
A
#
# COMPACT_ATOMS: atom_id res chain seq x y z
N MET A 1 6.38 20.15 23.36
CA MET A 1 5.57 19.87 22.16
C MET A 1 4.11 20.06 22.48
N GLU A 2 3.38 20.82 21.67
CA GLU A 2 1.94 20.93 21.80
C GLU A 2 1.29 19.55 21.49
N LYS A 3 0.26 19.17 22.25
CA LYS A 3 -0.43 17.88 22.04
C LYS A 3 -1.28 17.97 20.77
N ALA A 4 -1.22 16.94 19.91
CA ALA A 4 -2.04 16.85 18.73
C ALA A 4 -3.54 16.82 19.10
N LYS A 5 -4.36 17.55 18.35
CA LYS A 5 -5.81 17.53 18.52
C LYS A 5 -6.38 16.28 17.83
N VAL A 6 -7.23 15.53 18.54
CA VAL A 6 -7.95 14.37 18.01
C VAL A 6 -9.43 14.68 17.99
N TYR A 7 -10.07 14.47 16.84
CA TYR A 7 -11.50 14.66 16.64
C TYR A 7 -12.20 13.31 16.65
N TYR A 8 -13.18 13.15 17.49
CA TYR A 8 -13.89 11.88 17.71
C TYR A 8 -15.39 12.06 17.57
N CYS A 9 -16.08 11.08 17.02
CA CYS A 9 -17.51 10.89 17.13
C CYS A 9 -17.83 9.43 17.41
N ASP A 10 -18.96 9.20 18.07
CA ASP A 10 -19.49 7.87 18.26
C ASP A 10 -20.12 7.30 16.97
N MET A 11 -20.51 6.03 17.00
CA MET A 11 -21.15 5.33 15.88
C MET A 11 -22.70 5.42 15.90
N HIS A 12 -23.30 6.15 16.84
CA HIS A 12 -24.75 6.33 16.89
C HIS A 12 -25.23 7.23 15.75
N THR A 13 -26.29 6.83 15.07
CA THR A 13 -26.81 7.48 13.86
C THR A 13 -28.14 8.22 14.11
N GLY A 14 -28.21 9.04 15.14
CA GLY A 14 -29.45 9.75 15.45
C GLY A 14 -29.83 10.79 14.38
N ARG A 15 -29.18 11.97 14.40
CA ARG A 15 -29.48 13.08 13.46
C ARG A 15 -28.63 13.07 12.20
N MET A 16 -27.49 12.40 12.21
CA MET A 16 -26.55 12.28 11.09
C MET A 16 -26.20 10.81 10.87
N ASN A 17 -26.09 10.38 9.61
CA ASN A 17 -25.50 9.09 9.27
C ASN A 17 -23.99 9.11 9.39
N LEU A 18 -23.31 7.94 9.31
CA LEU A 18 -21.87 7.85 9.52
C LEU A 18 -21.03 8.62 8.48
N PRO A 19 -21.32 8.59 7.17
CA PRO A 19 -20.69 9.46 6.18
C PRO A 19 -20.82 10.96 6.48
N GLU A 20 -22.00 11.41 6.89
CA GLU A 20 -22.21 12.80 7.30
C GLU A 20 -21.41 13.19 8.55
N LYS A 21 -21.32 12.29 9.54
CA LYS A 21 -20.47 12.48 10.72
C LYS A 21 -19.00 12.58 10.33
N LEU A 22 -18.52 11.74 9.41
CA LEU A 22 -17.14 11.81 8.90
C LEU A 22 -16.88 13.18 8.26
N LYS A 23 -17.74 13.64 7.35
CA LYS A 23 -17.62 14.96 6.73
C LYS A 23 -17.61 16.07 7.78
N PHE A 24 -18.50 16.01 8.77
CA PHE A 24 -18.54 16.97 9.88
C PHE A 24 -17.23 16.99 10.67
N LEU A 25 -16.65 15.82 10.96
CA LEU A 25 -15.34 15.74 11.65
C LEU A 25 -14.21 16.33 10.81
N MET A 26 -14.18 16.02 9.50
CA MET A 26 -13.19 16.60 8.58
C MET A 26 -13.26 18.12 8.58
N LYS A 27 -14.47 18.69 8.50
CA LYS A 27 -14.68 20.12 8.60
C LYS A 27 -14.16 20.69 9.94
N LYS A 28 -14.49 20.04 11.05
CA LYS A 28 -14.02 20.45 12.39
C LYS A 28 -12.49 20.31 12.54
N ALA A 29 -11.88 19.39 11.83
CA ALA A 29 -10.42 19.17 11.80
C ALA A 29 -9.66 20.16 10.89
N GLY A 30 -10.35 21.10 10.23
CA GLY A 30 -9.71 22.15 9.44
C GLY A 30 -9.51 21.79 7.96
N PHE A 31 -10.22 20.82 7.40
CA PHE A 31 -10.08 20.48 5.97
C PHE A 31 -10.37 21.65 5.04
N GLU A 32 -11.21 22.61 5.45
CA GLU A 32 -11.51 23.81 4.66
C GLU A 32 -10.33 24.81 4.62
N GLU A 33 -9.33 24.64 5.49
CA GLU A 33 -8.10 25.45 5.52
C GLU A 33 -7.03 24.91 4.57
N ILE A 34 -7.20 23.66 4.06
CA ILE A 34 -6.28 23.04 3.12
C ILE A 34 -6.64 23.52 1.71
N ASP A 35 -5.66 24.00 0.96
CA ASP A 35 -5.84 24.37 -0.43
C ASP A 35 -5.92 23.13 -1.33
N PHE A 36 -7.14 22.63 -1.57
CA PHE A 36 -7.42 21.53 -2.47
C PHE A 36 -7.58 21.94 -3.93
N LYS A 37 -7.72 23.22 -4.22
CA LYS A 37 -8.09 23.70 -5.55
C LYS A 37 -7.13 23.24 -6.65
N ASN A 38 -7.65 22.45 -7.61
CA ASN A 38 -6.90 21.84 -8.72
C ASN A 38 -5.81 20.84 -8.32
N LYS A 39 -5.68 20.48 -7.05
CA LYS A 39 -4.66 19.56 -6.55
C LYS A 39 -5.09 18.10 -6.63
N TYR A 40 -4.16 17.24 -6.99
CA TYR A 40 -4.35 15.79 -6.92
C TYR A 40 -4.33 15.34 -5.47
N THR A 41 -5.37 14.63 -5.06
CA THR A 41 -5.56 14.16 -3.69
C THR A 41 -5.66 12.65 -3.66
N ALA A 42 -4.65 11.99 -3.14
CA ALA A 42 -4.60 10.54 -2.96
C ALA A 42 -5.35 10.16 -1.68
N ILE A 43 -6.45 9.43 -1.79
CA ILE A 43 -7.13 8.79 -0.66
C ILE A 43 -6.54 7.40 -0.50
N LYS A 44 -5.55 7.27 0.38
CA LYS A 44 -4.88 6.00 0.64
C LYS A 44 -5.73 5.13 1.55
N VAL A 45 -6.15 4.00 1.03
CA VAL A 45 -6.99 3.04 1.75
C VAL A 45 -6.62 1.61 1.34
N HIS A 46 -6.72 0.66 2.27
CA HIS A 46 -6.59 -0.76 1.98
C HIS A 46 -7.92 -1.28 1.42
N PHE A 47 -7.93 -1.78 0.19
CA PHE A 47 -9.15 -2.20 -0.52
C PHE A 47 -9.77 -3.51 -0.01
N GLY A 48 -9.14 -4.20 0.95
CA GLY A 48 -9.54 -5.53 1.41
C GLY A 48 -8.93 -6.64 0.57
N GLU A 49 -9.02 -7.87 1.08
CA GLU A 49 -8.64 -9.09 0.36
C GLU A 49 -9.91 -9.77 -0.20
N PRO A 50 -9.82 -10.49 -1.32
CA PRO A 50 -10.95 -11.25 -1.84
C PRO A 50 -11.51 -12.23 -0.78
N GLY A 51 -12.81 -12.17 -0.55
CA GLY A 51 -13.50 -13.01 0.42
C GLY A 51 -13.40 -12.58 1.89
N ASN A 52 -12.60 -11.57 2.22
CA ASN A 52 -12.54 -10.99 3.56
C ASN A 52 -13.43 -9.74 3.64
N LEU A 53 -14.39 -9.72 4.55
CA LEU A 53 -15.32 -8.59 4.72
C LEU A 53 -14.87 -7.58 5.80
N ALA A 54 -13.76 -7.85 6.49
CA ALA A 54 -13.20 -6.98 7.52
C ALA A 54 -12.30 -5.89 6.93
N PHE A 55 -12.87 -5.02 6.12
CA PHE A 55 -12.21 -3.84 5.56
C PHE A 55 -13.09 -2.60 5.69
N LEU A 56 -12.51 -1.42 5.50
CA LEU A 56 -13.27 -0.17 5.55
C LEU A 56 -14.22 -0.11 4.35
N ARG A 57 -15.48 0.24 4.61
CA ARG A 57 -16.50 0.27 3.54
C ARG A 57 -16.25 1.42 2.56
N PRO A 58 -16.43 1.21 1.24
CA PRO A 58 -16.24 2.23 0.20
C PRO A 58 -17.05 3.52 0.42
N ASN A 59 -18.16 3.44 1.14
CA ASN A 59 -18.99 4.58 1.51
C ASN A 59 -18.22 5.69 2.24
N TYR A 60 -17.22 5.32 3.07
CA TYR A 60 -16.36 6.30 3.74
C TYR A 60 -15.40 6.96 2.75
N ALA A 61 -14.81 6.18 1.84
CA ALA A 61 -13.97 6.73 0.77
C ALA A 61 -14.75 7.68 -0.13
N LYS A 62 -16.02 7.33 -0.45
CA LYS A 62 -16.93 8.21 -1.19
C LYS A 62 -17.16 9.54 -0.46
N ALA A 63 -17.48 9.50 0.83
CA ALA A 63 -17.72 10.71 1.62
C ALA A 63 -16.49 11.64 1.64
N VAL A 64 -15.28 11.07 1.77
CA VAL A 64 -14.02 11.83 1.68
C VAL A 64 -13.82 12.40 0.28
N ALA A 65 -13.99 11.58 -0.76
CA ALA A 65 -13.80 11.99 -2.15
C ALA A 65 -14.79 13.10 -2.56
N ASP A 66 -16.05 12.98 -2.18
CA ASP A 66 -17.08 14.00 -2.47
C ASP A 66 -16.70 15.33 -1.78
N TYR A 67 -16.25 15.28 -0.53
CA TYR A 67 -15.84 16.49 0.18
C TYR A 67 -14.58 17.14 -0.42
N VAL A 68 -13.58 16.35 -0.80
CA VAL A 68 -12.40 16.87 -1.53
C VAL A 68 -12.82 17.57 -2.83
N LYS A 69 -13.73 16.98 -3.60
CA LYS A 69 -14.26 17.60 -4.83
C LYS A 69 -15.02 18.88 -4.56
N GLU A 70 -15.84 18.94 -3.50
CA GLU A 70 -16.53 20.17 -3.08
C GLU A 70 -15.54 21.29 -2.77
N LEU A 71 -14.35 20.95 -2.24
CA LEU A 71 -13.24 21.88 -2.00
C LEU A 71 -12.38 22.15 -3.25
N GLY A 72 -12.76 21.61 -4.41
CA GLY A 72 -12.10 21.84 -5.71
C GLY A 72 -10.92 20.91 -6.02
N GLY A 73 -10.70 19.85 -5.21
CA GLY A 73 -9.63 18.88 -5.40
C GLY A 73 -9.95 17.80 -6.43
N LYS A 74 -8.92 17.15 -6.94
CA LYS A 74 -8.96 16.02 -7.89
C LYS A 74 -8.65 14.73 -7.12
N ALA A 75 -9.68 14.14 -6.49
CA ALA A 75 -9.52 12.96 -5.66
C ALA A 75 -9.43 11.66 -6.48
N PHE A 76 -8.64 10.72 -5.99
CA PHE A 76 -8.62 9.32 -6.41
C PHE A 76 -8.37 8.41 -5.20
N VAL A 77 -8.82 7.14 -5.25
CA VAL A 77 -8.49 6.15 -4.22
C VAL A 77 -7.30 5.31 -4.68
N THR A 78 -6.42 4.95 -3.75
CA THR A 78 -5.16 4.28 -4.10
C THR A 78 -4.66 3.31 -3.02
N ASP A 79 -3.91 2.32 -3.48
CA ASP A 79 -3.07 1.40 -2.70
C ASP A 79 -1.89 0.95 -3.58
N CYS A 80 -0.88 0.30 -3.00
CA CYS A 80 0.20 -0.35 -3.74
C CYS A 80 0.05 -1.88 -3.68
N ASN A 81 0.59 -2.56 -4.70
CA ASN A 81 0.61 -4.01 -4.80
C ASN A 81 1.26 -4.68 -3.59
N THR A 82 0.87 -5.93 -3.32
CA THR A 82 1.38 -6.69 -2.17
C THR A 82 2.51 -7.64 -2.53
N LEU A 83 3.23 -8.11 -1.51
CA LEU A 83 4.19 -9.22 -1.62
C LEU A 83 3.54 -10.59 -1.41
N TYR A 84 2.34 -10.61 -0.81
CA TYR A 84 1.68 -11.86 -0.42
C TYR A 84 1.09 -12.59 -1.62
N VAL A 85 0.95 -13.89 -1.47
CA VAL A 85 0.06 -14.69 -2.29
C VAL A 85 -1.38 -14.19 -2.10
N GLY A 86 -2.06 -13.91 -3.20
CA GLY A 86 -3.42 -13.36 -3.17
C GLY A 86 -3.76 -12.50 -4.38
N GLY A 87 -4.94 -11.90 -4.35
CA GLY A 87 -5.51 -11.13 -5.47
C GLY A 87 -4.94 -9.72 -5.64
N ARG A 88 -3.79 -9.37 -5.04
CA ARG A 88 -3.26 -8.00 -5.10
C ARG A 88 -1.77 -7.93 -5.47
N LYS A 89 -1.25 -8.94 -6.21
CA LYS A 89 0.17 -8.98 -6.60
C LYS A 89 0.53 -8.11 -7.80
N ASN A 90 -0.42 -7.79 -8.64
CA ASN A 90 -0.26 -6.92 -9.80
C ASN A 90 -1.48 -6.00 -9.92
N ALA A 91 -1.39 -4.95 -10.72
CA ALA A 91 -2.44 -3.96 -10.76
C ALA A 91 -3.79 -4.49 -11.27
N LEU A 92 -3.81 -5.46 -12.17
CA LEU A 92 -5.07 -6.00 -12.72
C LEU A 92 -5.81 -6.80 -11.65
N ASP A 93 -5.15 -7.79 -11.03
CA ASP A 93 -5.73 -8.59 -9.95
C ASP A 93 -6.10 -7.69 -8.75
N HIS A 94 -5.28 -6.66 -8.49
CA HIS A 94 -5.54 -5.70 -7.40
C HIS A 94 -6.77 -4.84 -7.67
N LEU A 95 -6.98 -4.41 -8.92
CA LEU A 95 -8.19 -3.69 -9.32
C LEU A 95 -9.42 -4.61 -9.25
N ASP A 96 -9.30 -5.88 -9.68
CA ASP A 96 -10.39 -6.86 -9.56
C ASP A 96 -10.78 -7.07 -8.09
N SER A 97 -9.80 -7.18 -7.19
CA SER A 97 -10.02 -7.25 -5.74
C SER A 97 -10.70 -5.98 -5.21
N ALA A 98 -10.22 -4.81 -5.60
CA ALA A 98 -10.80 -3.52 -5.22
C ALA A 98 -12.25 -3.41 -5.69
N TYR A 99 -12.52 -3.75 -6.95
CA TYR A 99 -13.86 -3.66 -7.55
C TYR A 99 -14.84 -4.64 -6.91
N SER A 100 -14.41 -5.87 -6.62
CA SER A 100 -15.20 -6.86 -5.89
C SER A 100 -15.58 -6.38 -4.49
N ASN A 101 -14.73 -5.59 -3.85
CA ASN A 101 -14.97 -4.99 -2.55
C ASN A 101 -15.66 -3.61 -2.62
N GLY A 102 -16.08 -3.17 -3.81
CA GLY A 102 -16.83 -1.94 -4.04
C GLY A 102 -15.96 -0.68 -4.18
N TYR A 103 -14.65 -0.80 -4.25
CA TYR A 103 -13.75 0.32 -4.54
C TYR A 103 -13.62 0.53 -6.05
N ASN A 104 -14.70 0.94 -6.69
CA ASN A 104 -14.80 1.25 -8.11
C ASN A 104 -15.39 2.65 -8.33
N PRO A 105 -15.23 3.25 -9.52
CA PRO A 105 -15.70 4.60 -9.80
C PRO A 105 -17.21 4.81 -9.63
N PHE A 106 -18.03 3.77 -9.82
CA PHE A 106 -19.49 3.87 -9.66
C PHE A 106 -19.91 3.99 -8.20
N GLN A 107 -19.18 3.34 -7.30
CA GLN A 107 -19.49 3.36 -5.87
C GLN A 107 -18.75 4.45 -5.10
N THR A 108 -17.49 4.70 -5.40
CA THR A 108 -16.68 5.73 -4.73
C THR A 108 -16.82 7.12 -5.36
N GLY A 109 -17.28 7.18 -6.61
CA GLY A 109 -17.39 8.43 -7.37
C GLY A 109 -16.04 8.96 -7.88
N VAL A 110 -14.92 8.23 -7.69
CA VAL A 110 -13.57 8.59 -8.13
C VAL A 110 -12.84 7.38 -8.69
N HIS A 111 -11.79 7.62 -9.46
CA HIS A 111 -10.97 6.55 -10.03
C HIS A 111 -10.15 5.81 -8.97
N THR A 112 -9.90 4.54 -9.23
CA THR A 112 -9.00 3.70 -8.45
C THR A 112 -7.68 3.56 -9.21
N ILE A 113 -6.57 3.91 -8.57
CA ILE A 113 -5.22 3.86 -9.14
C ILE A 113 -4.34 2.98 -8.26
N ILE A 114 -3.65 2.01 -8.86
CA ILE A 114 -2.62 1.22 -8.17
C ILE A 114 -1.31 1.98 -8.29
N ALA A 115 -0.83 2.52 -7.17
CA ALA A 115 0.17 3.57 -7.16
C ALA A 115 1.57 3.14 -7.59
N ASP A 116 1.91 1.86 -7.47
CA ASP A 116 3.19 1.29 -7.88
C ASP A 116 3.14 0.56 -9.23
N GLY A 117 2.12 0.88 -10.05
CA GLY A 117 2.00 0.44 -11.43
C GLY A 117 1.68 -1.05 -11.60
N LEU A 118 1.73 -1.51 -12.87
CA LEU A 118 1.27 -2.83 -13.28
C LEU A 118 1.94 -3.98 -12.49
N LYS A 119 3.22 -3.87 -12.23
CA LYS A 119 4.04 -4.92 -11.61
C LYS A 119 4.56 -4.55 -10.20
N GLY A 120 4.11 -3.47 -9.61
CA GLY A 120 4.56 -3.01 -8.31
C GLY A 120 5.97 -2.40 -8.32
N THR A 121 6.43 -1.89 -9.44
CA THR A 121 7.80 -1.39 -9.67
C THR A 121 7.86 0.04 -10.17
N ASP A 122 6.73 0.71 -10.22
CA ASP A 122 6.64 2.13 -10.55
C ASP A 122 6.75 2.92 -9.23
N GLU A 123 7.94 3.50 -9.00
CA GLU A 123 8.31 4.01 -7.69
C GLU A 123 9.21 5.24 -7.78
N GLU A 124 9.08 6.12 -6.80
CA GLU A 124 10.03 7.18 -6.51
C GLU A 124 10.89 6.80 -5.31
N ILE A 125 12.18 7.16 -5.38
CA ILE A 125 13.15 6.94 -4.30
C ILE A 125 13.25 8.23 -3.49
N VAL A 126 12.82 8.17 -2.23
CA VAL A 126 12.78 9.32 -1.33
C VAL A 126 13.89 9.20 -0.28
N PRO A 127 14.91 10.08 -0.29
CA PRO A 127 15.94 10.11 0.75
C PRO A 127 15.34 10.53 2.09
N ILE A 128 15.42 9.68 3.10
CA ILE A 128 14.94 9.98 4.46
C ILE A 128 16.04 9.99 5.51
N ASN A 129 17.21 9.39 5.18
CA ASN A 129 18.38 9.30 6.05
C ASN A 129 18.03 8.80 7.46
N GLY A 130 17.10 7.83 7.54
CA GLY A 130 16.71 7.21 8.79
C GLY A 130 17.81 6.33 9.40
N GLU A 131 17.53 5.78 10.55
CA GLU A 131 18.44 4.83 11.22
C GLU A 131 18.48 3.49 10.45
N TYR A 132 17.30 2.99 10.07
CA TYR A 132 17.09 1.68 9.42
C TYR A 132 16.94 1.78 7.89
N VAL A 133 16.41 2.88 7.39
CA VAL A 133 16.15 3.12 5.96
C VAL A 133 16.80 4.42 5.53
N LYS A 134 17.66 4.36 4.52
CA LYS A 134 18.29 5.55 3.95
C LYS A 134 17.43 6.20 2.87
N GLU A 135 16.83 5.38 2.03
CA GLU A 135 16.02 5.77 0.88
C GLU A 135 14.75 4.92 0.87
N ALA A 136 13.59 5.54 1.04
CA ALA A 136 12.31 4.85 0.94
C ALA A 136 11.86 4.75 -0.53
N LYS A 137 11.27 3.63 -0.90
CA LYS A 137 10.77 3.35 -2.25
C LYS A 137 9.24 3.41 -2.21
N ILE A 138 8.68 4.53 -2.66
CA ILE A 138 7.25 4.85 -2.56
C ILE A 138 6.60 4.73 -3.93
N GLY A 139 5.35 4.20 -3.99
CA GLY A 139 4.60 4.09 -5.24
C GLY A 139 4.41 5.45 -5.92
N GLN A 140 4.73 5.54 -7.22
CA GLN A 140 4.84 6.79 -7.98
C GLN A 140 3.57 7.64 -7.88
N ALA A 141 2.38 7.09 -8.07
CA ALA A 141 1.14 7.88 -8.04
C ALA A 141 0.83 8.49 -6.67
N ILE A 142 1.45 8.02 -5.58
CA ILE A 142 1.37 8.66 -4.27
C ILE A 142 2.27 9.88 -4.22
N MET A 143 3.47 9.78 -4.78
CA MET A 143 4.42 10.89 -4.86
C MET A 143 3.99 11.99 -5.85
N ASP A 144 3.24 11.62 -6.89
CA ASP A 144 2.63 12.56 -7.85
C ASP A 144 1.44 13.34 -7.25
N ALA A 145 0.91 12.92 -6.10
CA ALA A 145 -0.20 13.60 -5.46
C ALA A 145 0.28 14.78 -4.62
N ASP A 146 -0.45 15.90 -4.69
CA ASP A 146 -0.16 17.10 -3.88
C ASP A 146 -0.58 16.92 -2.42
N ILE A 147 -1.60 16.07 -2.19
CA ILE A 147 -2.20 15.85 -0.86
C ILE A 147 -2.47 14.36 -0.68
N ILE A 148 -2.14 13.84 0.50
CA ILE A 148 -2.51 12.48 0.88
C ILE A 148 -3.50 12.50 2.06
N ILE A 149 -4.57 11.71 1.96
CA ILE A 149 -5.52 11.44 3.04
C ILE A 149 -5.45 9.95 3.36
N SER A 150 -5.00 9.62 4.57
CA SER A 150 -4.91 8.24 5.02
C SER A 150 -6.24 7.81 5.66
N LEU A 151 -6.96 6.92 4.99
CA LEU A 151 -8.24 6.37 5.45
C LEU A 151 -8.02 4.95 5.97
N ASN A 152 -8.20 4.75 7.29
CA ASN A 152 -7.67 3.59 7.96
C ASN A 152 -8.75 2.73 8.61
N HIS A 153 -8.64 1.40 8.44
CA HIS A 153 -9.32 0.41 9.26
C HIS A 153 -8.39 0.00 10.41
N PHE A 154 -8.70 0.47 11.63
CA PHE A 154 -7.92 0.13 12.81
C PHE A 154 -8.22 -1.30 13.27
N LYS A 155 -7.20 -2.13 13.39
CA LYS A 155 -7.34 -3.54 13.78
C LYS A 155 -6.08 -4.08 14.44
N GLY A 156 -6.19 -5.22 15.15
CA GLY A 156 -5.03 -5.99 15.61
C GLY A 156 -4.18 -6.52 14.44
N HIS A 157 -2.90 -6.74 14.68
CA HIS A 157 -1.97 -7.29 13.69
C HIS A 157 -0.87 -8.10 14.38
N GLU A 158 -0.60 -9.32 13.87
CA GLU A 158 0.32 -10.30 14.46
C GLU A 158 1.78 -9.82 14.56
N LEU A 159 2.30 -9.13 13.52
CA LEU A 159 3.69 -8.67 13.48
C LEU A 159 3.89 -7.26 14.06
N THR A 160 2.89 -6.38 13.95
CA THR A 160 3.03 -4.97 14.32
C THR A 160 2.18 -4.57 15.53
N GLY A 161 1.58 -5.54 16.22
CA GLY A 161 0.64 -5.32 17.31
C GLY A 161 -0.71 -4.80 16.83
N PHE A 162 -0.74 -3.75 16.03
CA PHE A 162 -1.94 -3.22 15.39
C PHE A 162 -1.65 -2.67 13.99
N GLY A 163 -2.69 -2.56 13.17
CA GLY A 163 -2.70 -1.86 11.89
C GLY A 163 -3.54 -0.59 11.98
N GLY A 164 -2.99 0.53 11.55
CA GLY A 164 -3.62 1.85 11.56
C GLY A 164 -2.90 2.78 10.59
N ALA A 165 -2.84 4.08 10.89
CA ALA A 165 -2.30 5.09 9.99
C ALA A 165 -0.84 4.84 9.60
N LEU A 166 0.05 4.58 10.55
CA LEU A 166 1.47 4.33 10.26
C LEU A 166 1.66 3.14 9.32
N LYS A 167 0.93 2.03 9.55
CA LYS A 167 1.01 0.87 8.66
C LYS A 167 0.41 1.14 7.29
N ASN A 168 -0.71 1.85 7.23
CA ASN A 168 -1.36 2.21 5.96
C ASN A 168 -0.49 3.14 5.11
N LEU A 169 0.20 4.09 5.72
CA LEU A 169 1.13 4.99 5.03
C LEU A 169 2.48 4.31 4.79
N GLY A 170 3.19 3.86 5.82
CA GLY A 170 4.54 3.31 5.68
C GLY A 170 4.56 2.05 4.80
N MET A 171 3.94 0.96 5.27
CA MET A 171 3.89 -0.29 4.50
C MET A 171 3.01 -0.15 3.25
N GLY A 172 1.86 0.50 3.39
CA GLY A 172 0.85 0.57 2.33
C GLY A 172 1.29 1.40 1.12
N CYS A 173 2.04 2.49 1.31
CA CYS A 173 2.54 3.34 0.23
C CYS A 173 3.86 2.85 -0.37
N GLY A 174 4.58 1.95 0.31
CA GLY A 174 5.79 1.34 -0.23
C GLY A 174 5.51 0.58 -1.52
N SER A 175 6.38 0.74 -2.54
CA SER A 175 6.38 -0.12 -3.71
C SER A 175 6.67 -1.58 -3.34
N ARG A 176 6.69 -2.48 -4.31
CA ARG A 176 7.09 -3.88 -4.06
C ARG A 176 8.50 -3.97 -3.47
N ALA A 177 9.46 -3.21 -3.99
CA ALA A 177 10.82 -3.17 -3.46
C ALA A 177 10.86 -2.56 -2.05
N GLY A 178 10.08 -1.51 -1.80
CA GLY A 178 9.95 -0.92 -0.47
C GLY A 178 9.36 -1.89 0.56
N LYS A 179 8.29 -2.61 0.18
CA LYS A 179 7.71 -3.65 1.04
C LYS A 179 8.71 -4.79 1.32
N MET A 180 9.51 -5.16 0.31
CA MET A 180 10.57 -6.17 0.46
C MET A 180 11.62 -5.72 1.48
N GLU A 181 12.07 -4.47 1.40
CA GLU A 181 13.06 -3.91 2.33
C GLU A 181 12.53 -3.85 3.77
N MET A 182 11.24 -3.56 3.95
CA MET A 182 10.65 -3.53 5.29
C MET A 182 10.51 -4.92 5.91
N HIS A 183 10.14 -5.95 5.11
CA HIS A 183 9.85 -7.30 5.60
C HIS A 183 11.06 -8.23 5.73
N SER A 184 12.18 -7.89 5.08
CA SER A 184 13.35 -8.76 5.03
C SER A 184 14.62 -7.94 4.86
N ALA A 185 15.75 -8.63 4.70
CA ALA A 185 17.00 -8.01 4.24
C ALA A 185 16.92 -7.49 2.78
N GLY A 186 15.71 -7.36 2.24
CA GLY A 186 15.43 -6.82 0.91
C GLY A 186 15.56 -7.84 -0.23
N LYS A 187 15.60 -9.16 0.04
CA LYS A 187 15.80 -10.17 -0.99
C LYS A 187 14.78 -11.31 -0.91
N PRO A 188 14.28 -11.81 -2.06
CA PRO A 188 13.32 -12.90 -2.10
C PRO A 188 14.01 -14.25 -1.99
N VAL A 189 13.22 -15.28 -1.61
CA VAL A 189 13.62 -16.69 -1.58
C VAL A 189 12.69 -17.53 -2.45
N VAL A 190 13.13 -18.74 -2.83
CA VAL A 190 12.35 -19.68 -3.63
C VAL A 190 11.90 -20.84 -2.73
N GLU A 191 10.60 -21.03 -2.61
CA GLU A 191 10.01 -22.22 -2.02
C GLU A 191 10.10 -23.37 -3.05
N GLN A 192 11.07 -24.24 -2.85
CA GLN A 192 11.43 -25.26 -3.84
C GLN A 192 10.29 -26.23 -4.15
N ASP A 193 9.46 -26.57 -3.17
CA ASP A 193 8.33 -27.49 -3.34
C ASP A 193 7.27 -26.94 -4.29
N LYS A 194 7.07 -25.62 -4.34
CA LYS A 194 6.14 -24.95 -5.23
C LYS A 194 6.72 -24.64 -6.61
N CYS A 195 8.06 -24.60 -6.74
CA CYS A 195 8.70 -24.22 -7.98
C CYS A 195 8.56 -25.32 -9.06
N ILE A 196 8.10 -24.94 -10.24
CA ILE A 196 7.93 -25.82 -11.40
C ILE A 196 8.97 -25.57 -12.51
N GLY A 197 9.99 -24.75 -12.28
CA GLY A 197 11.06 -24.48 -13.23
C GLY A 197 10.61 -23.76 -14.52
N CYS A 198 9.51 -22.99 -14.50
CA CYS A 198 8.94 -22.37 -15.70
C CYS A 198 9.76 -21.24 -16.33
N GLY A 199 10.79 -20.72 -15.66
CA GLY A 199 11.71 -19.70 -16.18
C GLY A 199 11.18 -18.25 -16.20
N GLN A 200 9.96 -17.98 -15.74
CA GLN A 200 9.43 -16.61 -15.75
C GLN A 200 10.26 -15.63 -14.92
N CYS A 201 10.80 -16.09 -13.80
CA CYS A 201 11.69 -15.30 -12.94
C CYS A 201 12.99 -14.90 -13.66
N ILE A 202 13.53 -15.76 -14.51
CA ILE A 202 14.72 -15.45 -15.31
C ILE A 202 14.40 -14.36 -16.32
N LYS A 203 13.29 -14.52 -17.08
CA LYS A 203 12.89 -13.57 -18.13
C LYS A 203 12.65 -12.16 -17.60
N ILE A 204 12.21 -12.01 -16.36
CA ILE A 204 11.91 -10.71 -15.77
C ILE A 204 13.10 -10.10 -15.02
N CYS A 205 14.13 -10.89 -14.70
CA CYS A 205 15.25 -10.41 -13.90
C CYS A 205 16.22 -9.57 -14.73
N ALA A 206 16.23 -8.24 -14.52
CA ALA A 206 17.14 -7.33 -15.20
C ALA A 206 18.61 -7.42 -14.71
N HIS A 207 18.85 -8.13 -13.60
CA HIS A 207 20.15 -8.21 -12.92
C HIS A 207 20.80 -9.60 -13.03
N ASN A 208 20.22 -10.51 -13.81
CA ASN A 208 20.67 -11.89 -13.93
C ASN A 208 20.87 -12.60 -12.58
N GLY A 209 20.09 -12.21 -11.58
CA GLY A 209 20.13 -12.78 -10.23
C GLY A 209 19.31 -14.07 -10.05
N THR A 210 18.68 -14.60 -11.12
CA THR A 210 17.89 -15.83 -11.04
C THR A 210 18.42 -16.84 -12.04
N SER A 211 18.46 -18.12 -11.64
CA SER A 211 18.85 -19.25 -12.48
C SER A 211 17.93 -20.45 -12.28
N ILE A 212 18.00 -21.45 -13.14
CA ILE A 212 17.33 -22.74 -12.99
C ILE A 212 18.35 -23.86 -13.11
N THR A 213 18.34 -24.73 -12.11
CA THR A 213 19.11 -25.98 -12.09
C THR A 213 18.15 -27.09 -11.66
N ASP A 214 18.19 -28.23 -12.33
CA ASP A 214 17.34 -29.41 -12.04
C ASP A 214 15.83 -29.06 -11.95
N HIS A 215 15.34 -28.25 -12.91
CA HIS A 215 13.96 -27.77 -12.96
C HIS A 215 13.51 -26.94 -11.75
N LYS A 216 14.42 -26.38 -10.99
CA LYS A 216 14.15 -25.51 -9.84
C LYS A 216 14.86 -24.17 -9.98
N ALA A 217 14.15 -23.10 -9.62
CA ALA A 217 14.75 -21.78 -9.62
C ALA A 217 15.61 -21.56 -8.36
N SER A 218 16.67 -20.75 -8.52
CA SER A 218 17.47 -20.22 -7.42
C SER A 218 17.69 -18.72 -7.61
N ILE A 219 17.97 -18.02 -6.51
CA ILE A 219 18.26 -16.58 -6.52
C ILE A 219 19.65 -16.36 -5.94
N ASP A 220 20.50 -15.77 -6.75
CA ASP A 220 21.81 -15.31 -6.35
C ASP A 220 21.64 -13.96 -5.63
N HIS A 221 21.79 -13.97 -4.31
CA HIS A 221 21.58 -12.79 -3.48
C HIS A 221 22.66 -11.72 -3.67
N ASP A 222 23.83 -12.05 -4.21
CA ASP A 222 24.86 -11.05 -4.51
C ASP A 222 24.51 -10.21 -5.73
N LYS A 223 23.78 -10.80 -6.69
CA LYS A 223 23.27 -10.10 -7.88
C LYS A 223 21.86 -9.50 -7.68
N CYS A 224 21.12 -10.01 -6.71
CA CYS A 224 19.75 -9.60 -6.47
C CYS A 224 19.69 -8.22 -5.80
N VAL A 225 19.00 -7.27 -6.43
CA VAL A 225 18.78 -5.90 -5.91
C VAL A 225 17.47 -5.76 -5.12
N GLY A 226 16.73 -6.85 -4.85
CA GLY A 226 15.51 -6.80 -4.04
C GLY A 226 14.29 -6.17 -4.70
N CYS A 227 14.26 -5.94 -6.01
CA CYS A 227 13.14 -5.28 -6.69
C CYS A 227 11.82 -6.08 -6.69
N GLY A 228 11.83 -7.37 -6.32
CA GLY A 228 10.66 -8.24 -6.18
C GLY A 228 9.89 -8.56 -7.47
N ARG A 229 10.39 -8.19 -8.68
CA ARG A 229 9.72 -8.47 -9.96
C ARG A 229 9.41 -9.95 -10.16
N CYS A 230 10.33 -10.83 -9.74
CA CYS A 230 10.17 -12.28 -9.83
C CYS A 230 9.01 -12.81 -8.98
N ILE A 231 8.70 -12.19 -7.85
CA ILE A 231 7.51 -12.52 -7.04
C ILE A 231 6.24 -12.24 -7.86
N GLY A 232 6.16 -11.05 -8.48
CA GLY A 232 4.98 -10.62 -9.23
C GLY A 232 4.62 -11.47 -10.45
N VAL A 233 5.60 -12.20 -11.02
CA VAL A 233 5.39 -13.01 -12.25
C VAL A 233 5.37 -14.50 -11.97
N CYS A 234 5.58 -14.96 -10.75
CA CYS A 234 5.60 -16.38 -10.44
C CYS A 234 4.17 -16.96 -10.47
N PRO A 235 3.85 -17.88 -11.41
CA PRO A 235 2.49 -18.41 -11.55
C PRO A 235 2.13 -19.42 -10.45
N LYS A 236 3.12 -19.88 -9.68
CA LYS A 236 2.96 -20.85 -8.57
C LYS A 236 3.22 -20.22 -7.21
N ASP A 237 3.40 -18.91 -7.14
CA ASP A 237 3.74 -18.19 -5.91
C ASP A 237 4.92 -18.81 -5.14
N ALA A 238 5.85 -19.42 -5.89
CA ALA A 238 7.02 -20.10 -5.34
C ALA A 238 8.14 -19.12 -4.93
N ILE A 239 8.03 -17.84 -5.28
CA ILE A 239 9.01 -16.82 -4.90
C ILE A 239 8.33 -15.86 -3.94
N VAL A 240 8.89 -15.76 -2.75
CA VAL A 240 8.32 -14.98 -1.64
C VAL A 240 9.39 -14.09 -0.99
N ALA A 241 8.97 -13.09 -0.22
CA ALA A 241 9.87 -12.40 0.71
C ALA A 241 10.27 -13.35 1.82
N SER A 242 11.51 -13.31 2.30
CA SER A 242 11.99 -14.18 3.38
C SER A 242 11.23 -13.93 4.70
N MET A 243 10.66 -12.73 4.90
CA MET A 243 9.90 -12.35 6.11
C MET A 243 10.70 -12.59 7.41
N ASP A 244 12.02 -12.45 7.31
CA ASP A 244 12.98 -12.75 8.38
C ASP A 244 13.38 -11.54 9.23
N GLU A 245 12.79 -10.37 8.95
CA GLU A 245 13.03 -9.17 9.74
C GLU A 245 12.40 -9.28 11.12
N ALA A 246 13.14 -8.94 12.16
CA ALA A 246 12.60 -8.87 13.52
C ALA A 246 11.45 -7.86 13.60
N ASN A 247 10.41 -8.17 14.38
CA ASN A 247 9.19 -7.35 14.48
C ASN A 247 9.48 -5.90 14.89
N ASP A 248 10.45 -5.68 15.78
CA ASP A 248 10.83 -4.33 16.21
C ASP A 248 11.43 -3.53 15.06
N ILE A 249 12.35 -4.13 14.30
CA ILE A 249 12.99 -3.50 13.14
C ILE A 249 11.96 -3.24 12.05
N LEU A 250 11.04 -4.18 11.79
CA LEU A 250 9.92 -3.98 10.88
C LEU A 250 9.10 -2.74 11.27
N ASN A 251 8.79 -2.56 12.55
CA ASN A 251 8.03 -1.42 13.05
C ASN A 251 8.79 -0.10 12.87
N TYR A 252 10.10 -0.08 13.14
CA TYR A 252 10.94 1.10 12.90
C TYR A 252 11.00 1.45 11.41
N LYS A 253 11.23 0.48 10.54
CA LYS A 253 11.22 0.69 9.09
C LYS A 253 9.88 1.23 8.59
N ILE A 254 8.74 0.72 9.09
CA ILE A 254 7.40 1.24 8.74
C ILE A 254 7.25 2.70 9.17
N ALA A 255 7.72 3.06 10.37
CA ALA A 255 7.67 4.44 10.85
C ALA A 255 8.52 5.37 9.97
N GLU A 256 9.73 4.94 9.59
CA GLU A 256 10.60 5.70 8.70
C GLU A 256 10.03 5.84 7.29
N TYR A 257 9.44 4.78 6.73
CA TYR A 257 8.70 4.85 5.46
C TYR A 257 7.51 5.81 5.54
N THR A 258 6.82 5.88 6.70
CA THR A 258 5.73 6.84 6.89
C THR A 258 6.25 8.27 6.73
N LYS A 259 7.45 8.58 7.27
CA LYS A 259 8.09 9.90 7.14
C LYS A 259 8.35 10.29 5.68
N ALA A 260 8.56 9.32 4.79
CA ALA A 260 8.76 9.60 3.37
C ALA A 260 7.48 10.04 2.64
N VAL A 261 6.33 9.81 3.23
CA VAL A 261 5.00 10.05 2.62
C VAL A 261 4.35 11.33 3.16
N VAL A 262 4.78 11.82 4.35
CA VAL A 262 4.15 12.96 5.06
C VAL A 262 5.03 14.18 5.15
#